data_0ca9ff9c8a0fb27672ce2b44a1f3a1b3
#
_entry.id   0ca9ff9c8a0fb27672ce2b44a1f3a1b3
#
_cell.length_a   1.000
_cell.length_b   1.000
_cell.length_c   1.000
_cell.angle_alpha   90.00
_cell.angle_beta   90.00
_cell.angle_gamma   90.00
#
_symmetry.space_group_name_H-M   'P 1'
#
loop_
_entity.id
_entity.type
_entity.pdbx_description
1 polymer ?
#
loop_
_entity_poly.entity_id
_entity_poly.type
_entity_poly.pdbx_seq_one_letter_code
_entity_poly.pdbx_strand_id
1 'polypeptide(L)'
;MSGTAAEEPGGRRPGPEWRRFSFGPWPADETVPQEQSDEATRRRLELPPTLRPVAGGEAVVQRPVFDPSVQHHTRAMRLGEPEFADAQAGTRWYAARRRALDHVLAAVADSPWAPHLVLRGSVLLRAWYGDAAREPGDLDFVVEPVTWQLADPRTERMLEELARAAEEHSARAGGPVLLDARGAARDEIWTYDRVPGRRLVVPWNAEGLPGGTVQLDFVFGEALPAPAAPTRVPRPDGVPGGPLTLRAATRELSLAWKVLWLANDMYPEGKDLYDAVLLAEDPSFTLSFDLLRAVFRDVEYGYFDRNPVLAGVIRHAAAQAEWREFAKDHPHITGPAVTAPDGPPAEWLERLDAGLAPTFAPKDDGSGESVRYRLSARWLAPLVEESRAAFAAGGLPAVLQRLHRSHVPPGSALVVARQLLGPAGHTLEEVCSALAAFRPDPDPERPWRREGWPAPDLTRAAEWLRGD
;
A
#
# COMPACT_ATOMS: atom_id res chain seq x y z
N MET A 1 -34.35 57.81 6.88
CA MET A 1 -32.95 57.41 6.97
C MET A 1 -32.84 55.98 6.48
N SER A 2 -32.47 55.81 5.23
CA SER A 2 -32.34 54.50 4.57
C SER A 2 -30.95 53.97 4.83
N GLY A 3 -30.87 52.82 5.53
CA GLY A 3 -29.63 52.09 5.69
C GLY A 3 -29.45 51.11 4.53
N THR A 4 -28.51 51.38 3.65
CA THR A 4 -28.03 50.46 2.62
C THR A 4 -27.24 49.34 3.26
N ALA A 5 -27.78 48.12 3.21
CA ALA A 5 -27.04 46.91 3.51
C ALA A 5 -25.97 46.71 2.41
N ALA A 6 -24.72 46.59 2.84
CA ALA A 6 -23.62 46.24 1.96
C ALA A 6 -23.80 44.79 1.47
N GLU A 7 -23.89 44.62 0.15
CA GLU A 7 -23.81 43.32 -0.50
C GLU A 7 -22.38 42.73 -0.28
N GLU A 8 -22.31 41.61 0.40
CA GLU A 8 -21.09 40.78 0.44
C GLU A 8 -20.73 40.32 -0.99
N PRO A 9 -19.42 40.25 -1.36
CA PRO A 9 -19.01 39.83 -2.70
C PRO A 9 -19.39 38.38 -2.91
N GLY A 10 -20.20 38.16 -3.93
CA GLY A 10 -20.83 36.90 -4.31
C GLY A 10 -19.93 35.69 -4.34
N GLY A 11 -20.15 34.80 -3.39
CA GLY A 11 -19.72 33.42 -3.50
C GLY A 11 -20.38 32.79 -4.73
N ARG A 12 -19.57 32.31 -5.69
CA ARG A 12 -20.06 31.52 -6.84
C ARG A 12 -20.91 30.37 -6.30
N ARG A 13 -22.17 30.30 -6.71
CA ARG A 13 -23.00 29.14 -6.40
C ARG A 13 -22.36 27.89 -7.01
N PRO A 14 -22.35 26.76 -6.27
CA PRO A 14 -21.75 25.54 -6.78
C PRO A 14 -22.36 25.14 -8.11
N GLY A 15 -21.52 24.76 -9.08
CA GLY A 15 -21.98 24.29 -10.38
C GLY A 15 -22.99 23.15 -10.23
N PRO A 16 -24.02 23.08 -11.09
CA PRO A 16 -25.05 22.06 -11.01
C PRO A 16 -24.53 20.62 -11.07
N GLU A 17 -23.33 20.41 -11.60
CA GLU A 17 -22.72 19.11 -11.83
C GLU A 17 -22.37 18.36 -10.53
N TRP A 18 -21.71 19.00 -9.56
CA TRP A 18 -21.39 18.36 -8.28
C TRP A 18 -22.63 17.93 -7.49
N ARG A 19 -23.77 18.56 -7.69
CA ARG A 19 -25.03 18.20 -7.02
C ARG A 19 -25.60 16.88 -7.52
N ARG A 20 -25.26 16.46 -8.71
CA ARG A 20 -25.71 15.22 -9.35
C ARG A 20 -24.73 14.08 -9.18
N PHE A 21 -23.53 14.37 -8.69
CA PHE A 21 -22.47 13.37 -8.54
C PHE A 21 -22.87 12.31 -7.52
N SER A 22 -22.90 11.05 -7.95
CA SER A 22 -23.41 9.92 -7.16
C SER A 22 -22.41 9.44 -6.10
N PHE A 23 -22.85 8.49 -5.28
CA PHE A 23 -21.95 7.68 -4.44
C PHE A 23 -21.34 6.55 -5.27
N GLY A 24 -20.13 6.09 -4.87
CA GLY A 24 -19.56 4.86 -5.46
C GLY A 24 -20.35 3.59 -5.07
N PRO A 25 -20.12 2.46 -5.77
CA PRO A 25 -19.19 2.36 -6.91
C PRO A 25 -19.72 3.10 -8.15
N TRP A 26 -18.82 3.75 -8.88
CA TRP A 26 -19.17 4.55 -10.07
C TRP A 26 -19.14 3.71 -11.33
N PRO A 27 -20.08 3.93 -12.29
CA PRO A 27 -20.03 3.34 -13.62
C PRO A 27 -18.70 3.65 -14.32
N ALA A 28 -18.31 2.78 -15.26
CA ALA A 28 -17.03 2.94 -15.97
C ALA A 28 -16.96 4.20 -16.84
N ASP A 29 -18.11 4.77 -17.21
CA ASP A 29 -18.27 5.99 -18.01
C ASP A 29 -18.56 7.25 -17.16
N GLU A 30 -18.69 7.11 -15.83
CA GLU A 30 -18.88 8.26 -14.93
C GLU A 30 -17.67 9.19 -15.03
N THR A 31 -17.94 10.51 -15.02
CA THR A 31 -16.90 11.54 -15.10
C THR A 31 -17.01 12.52 -13.96
N VAL A 32 -15.85 12.97 -13.47
CA VAL A 32 -15.77 13.96 -12.40
C VAL A 32 -16.02 15.36 -12.96
N PRO A 33 -16.84 16.21 -12.29
CA PRO A 33 -16.96 17.63 -12.64
C PRO A 33 -15.59 18.33 -12.62
N GLN A 34 -15.32 19.14 -13.65
CA GLN A 34 -14.02 19.80 -13.80
C GLN A 34 -13.89 21.09 -12.97
N GLU A 35 -15.00 21.68 -12.57
CA GLU A 35 -14.98 22.81 -11.65
C GLU A 35 -14.65 22.30 -10.24
N GLN A 36 -13.71 22.96 -9.57
CA GLN A 36 -13.44 22.66 -8.19
C GLN A 36 -14.69 22.96 -7.34
N SER A 37 -15.08 22.04 -6.46
CA SER A 37 -16.17 22.26 -5.52
C SER A 37 -15.83 23.39 -4.54
N ASP A 38 -16.78 24.27 -4.29
CA ASP A 38 -16.64 25.23 -3.20
C ASP A 38 -16.70 24.51 -1.83
N GLU A 39 -16.24 25.19 -0.79
CA GLU A 39 -16.14 24.63 0.56
C GLU A 39 -17.50 24.12 1.10
N ALA A 40 -18.61 24.82 0.83
CA ALA A 40 -19.94 24.43 1.29
C ALA A 40 -20.43 23.16 0.57
N THR A 41 -20.16 23.06 -0.73
CA THR A 41 -20.45 21.86 -1.53
C THR A 41 -19.59 20.71 -1.10
N ARG A 42 -18.28 20.92 -0.92
CA ARG A 42 -17.34 19.91 -0.45
C ARG A 42 -17.79 19.29 0.87
N ARG A 43 -18.09 20.12 1.88
CA ARG A 43 -18.58 19.65 3.19
C ARG A 43 -19.90 18.91 3.09
N ARG A 44 -20.86 19.43 2.32
CA ARG A 44 -22.17 18.80 2.16
C ARG A 44 -22.10 17.44 1.48
N LEU A 45 -21.20 17.27 0.52
CA LEU A 45 -21.01 16.03 -0.22
C LEU A 45 -19.96 15.12 0.42
N GLU A 46 -19.30 15.59 1.48
CA GLU A 46 -18.23 14.89 2.17
C GLU A 46 -17.14 14.40 1.19
N LEU A 47 -16.69 15.36 0.35
CA LEU A 47 -15.60 15.14 -0.59
C LEU A 47 -14.25 15.41 0.09
N PRO A 48 -13.19 14.64 -0.24
CA PRO A 48 -11.85 14.94 0.22
C PRO A 48 -11.42 16.39 -0.13
N PRO A 49 -10.79 17.14 0.79
CA PRO A 49 -10.30 18.50 0.52
C PRO A 49 -9.20 18.55 -0.53
N THR A 50 -8.58 17.43 -0.80
CA THR A 50 -7.46 17.26 -1.75
C THR A 50 -7.92 17.02 -3.19
N LEU A 51 -9.22 16.89 -3.46
CA LEU A 51 -9.74 16.77 -4.83
C LEU A 51 -9.53 18.06 -5.63
N ARG A 52 -8.75 17.96 -6.70
CA ARG A 52 -8.43 19.07 -7.62
C ARG A 52 -8.57 18.59 -9.06
N PRO A 53 -9.75 18.67 -9.66
CA PRO A 53 -9.96 18.26 -11.06
C PRO A 53 -9.14 19.09 -12.04
N VAL A 54 -8.73 18.43 -13.14
CA VAL A 54 -8.07 19.10 -14.26
C VAL A 54 -9.13 19.81 -15.10
N ALA A 55 -9.06 21.14 -15.16
CA ALA A 55 -10.00 21.98 -15.88
C ALA A 55 -9.57 22.13 -17.36
N GLY A 56 -9.99 21.22 -18.23
CA GLY A 56 -9.65 21.22 -19.67
C GLY A 56 -10.85 21.32 -20.61
N GLY A 57 -12.05 21.59 -20.09
CA GLY A 57 -13.30 21.61 -20.87
C GLY A 57 -13.59 20.24 -21.50
N GLU A 58 -14.24 20.23 -22.66
CA GLU A 58 -14.56 18.96 -23.38
C GLU A 58 -13.33 18.18 -23.85
N ALA A 59 -12.15 18.79 -23.78
CA ALA A 59 -10.89 18.16 -24.20
C ALA A 59 -10.26 17.24 -23.15
N VAL A 60 -10.74 17.25 -21.91
CA VAL A 60 -10.19 16.46 -20.80
C VAL A 60 -11.30 15.74 -20.05
N VAL A 61 -11.08 14.47 -19.77
CA VAL A 61 -12.00 13.64 -18.96
C VAL A 61 -11.20 13.04 -17.80
N GLN A 62 -11.76 13.07 -16.61
CA GLN A 62 -11.28 12.32 -15.44
C GLN A 62 -12.41 11.48 -14.86
N ARG A 63 -12.06 10.30 -14.41
CA ARG A 63 -13.01 9.36 -13.79
C ARG A 63 -12.86 9.37 -12.27
N PRO A 64 -13.94 9.12 -11.51
CA PRO A 64 -13.81 8.85 -10.10
C PRO A 64 -13.24 7.45 -9.89
N VAL A 65 -12.27 7.34 -9.00
CA VAL A 65 -11.69 6.07 -8.56
C VAL A 65 -11.84 5.97 -7.06
N PHE A 66 -12.27 4.82 -6.56
CA PHE A 66 -12.37 4.59 -5.13
C PHE A 66 -10.97 4.67 -4.49
N ASP A 67 -10.87 5.41 -3.40
CA ASP A 67 -9.63 5.58 -2.64
C ASP A 67 -9.85 5.15 -1.19
N PRO A 68 -9.45 3.92 -0.82
CA PRO A 68 -9.62 3.42 0.53
C PRO A 68 -8.90 4.27 1.58
N SER A 69 -7.83 4.98 1.23
CA SER A 69 -7.07 5.80 2.18
C SER A 69 -7.84 7.00 2.75
N VAL A 70 -8.94 7.38 2.10
CA VAL A 70 -9.81 8.49 2.51
C VAL A 70 -11.24 8.06 2.86
N GLN A 71 -11.43 6.82 3.32
CA GLN A 71 -12.75 6.25 3.66
C GLN A 71 -13.51 7.00 4.77
N HIS A 72 -12.82 7.86 5.54
CA HIS A 72 -13.49 8.75 6.49
C HIS A 72 -14.34 9.85 5.83
N HIS A 73 -14.18 10.06 4.53
CA HIS A 73 -15.10 10.84 3.70
C HIS A 73 -16.14 9.91 3.08
N THR A 74 -17.43 10.27 3.13
CA THR A 74 -18.52 9.45 2.56
C THR A 74 -18.32 9.14 1.07
N ARG A 75 -17.74 10.10 0.32
CA ARG A 75 -17.27 9.86 -1.04
C ARG A 75 -15.75 9.66 -1.01
N ALA A 76 -15.36 8.47 -0.60
CA ALA A 76 -13.96 8.05 -0.57
C ALA A 76 -13.43 7.89 -1.99
N MET A 77 -12.96 8.98 -2.58
CA MET A 77 -12.53 8.99 -3.98
C MET A 77 -11.25 9.78 -4.20
N ARG A 78 -10.50 9.36 -5.16
CA ARG A 78 -9.47 10.12 -5.86
C ARG A 78 -9.87 10.35 -7.32
N LEU A 79 -9.17 11.24 -7.98
CA LEU A 79 -9.29 11.44 -9.40
C LEU A 79 -8.46 10.38 -10.14
N GLY A 80 -9.05 9.77 -11.16
CA GLY A 80 -8.30 8.95 -12.11
C GLY A 80 -7.35 9.79 -12.96
N GLU A 81 -6.50 9.12 -13.73
CA GLU A 81 -5.61 9.80 -14.67
C GLU A 81 -6.43 10.59 -15.72
N PRO A 82 -6.03 11.83 -16.04
CA PRO A 82 -6.76 12.62 -17.03
C PRO A 82 -6.56 12.06 -18.44
N GLU A 83 -7.65 11.81 -19.13
CA GLU A 83 -7.69 11.41 -20.53
C GLU A 83 -7.86 12.68 -21.41
N PHE A 84 -7.02 12.84 -22.41
CA PHE A 84 -7.04 13.97 -23.33
C PHE A 84 -7.58 13.58 -24.69
N ALA A 85 -8.51 14.35 -25.24
CA ALA A 85 -9.02 14.15 -26.60
C ALA A 85 -7.91 14.32 -27.67
N ASP A 86 -6.97 15.24 -27.45
CA ASP A 86 -5.75 15.40 -28.23
C ASP A 86 -4.56 14.69 -27.57
N ALA A 87 -4.06 13.63 -28.19
CA ALA A 87 -2.93 12.86 -27.70
C ALA A 87 -1.65 13.70 -27.51
N GLN A 88 -1.44 14.74 -28.34
CA GLN A 88 -0.28 15.64 -28.18
C GLN A 88 -0.45 16.54 -26.94
N ALA A 89 -1.66 17.03 -26.67
CA ALA A 89 -1.95 17.78 -25.44
C ALA A 89 -1.71 16.89 -24.21
N GLY A 90 -2.16 15.64 -24.22
CA GLY A 90 -1.88 14.65 -23.19
C GLY A 90 -0.39 14.45 -22.98
N THR A 91 0.37 14.19 -24.04
CA THR A 91 1.83 14.02 -23.96
C THR A 91 2.52 15.23 -23.31
N ARG A 92 2.14 16.46 -23.71
CA ARG A 92 2.69 17.69 -23.13
C ARG A 92 2.30 17.84 -21.66
N TRP A 93 1.05 17.52 -21.29
CA TRP A 93 0.57 17.62 -19.92
C TRP A 93 1.31 16.63 -19.01
N TYR A 94 1.47 15.37 -19.40
CA TYR A 94 2.24 14.39 -18.64
C TYR A 94 3.72 14.76 -18.52
N ALA A 95 4.31 15.36 -19.56
CA ALA A 95 5.67 15.90 -19.49
C ALA A 95 5.77 17.05 -18.47
N ALA A 96 4.75 17.93 -18.42
CA ALA A 96 4.68 19.02 -17.43
C ALA A 96 4.51 18.46 -16.00
N ARG A 97 3.66 17.43 -15.80
CA ARG A 97 3.50 16.74 -14.52
C ARG A 97 4.81 16.10 -14.04
N ARG A 98 5.56 15.43 -14.90
CA ARG A 98 6.89 14.88 -14.53
C ARG A 98 7.85 15.97 -14.08
N ARG A 99 7.81 17.18 -14.68
CA ARG A 99 8.60 18.31 -14.23
C ARG A 99 8.13 18.84 -12.88
N ALA A 100 6.81 18.88 -12.64
CA ALA A 100 6.27 19.27 -11.34
C ALA A 100 6.71 18.27 -10.25
N LEU A 101 6.65 16.96 -10.51
CA LEU A 101 7.15 15.90 -9.63
C LEU A 101 8.65 16.08 -9.34
N ASP A 102 9.46 16.37 -10.38
CA ASP A 102 10.91 16.61 -10.23
C ASP A 102 11.20 17.82 -9.35
N HIS A 103 10.46 18.92 -9.49
CA HIS A 103 10.62 20.10 -8.63
C HIS A 103 10.32 19.78 -7.16
N VAL A 104 9.28 18.98 -6.90
CA VAL A 104 8.95 18.57 -5.54
C VAL A 104 10.02 17.63 -4.98
N LEU A 105 10.47 16.64 -5.75
CA LEU A 105 11.54 15.72 -5.33
C LEU A 105 12.85 16.45 -5.03
N ALA A 106 13.20 17.43 -5.87
CA ALA A 106 14.39 18.28 -5.63
C ALA A 106 14.23 19.11 -4.34
N ALA A 107 13.05 19.70 -4.12
CA ALA A 107 12.75 20.42 -2.90
C ALA A 107 12.84 19.52 -1.65
N VAL A 108 12.34 18.29 -1.74
CA VAL A 108 12.49 17.29 -0.67
C VAL A 108 13.96 16.95 -0.42
N ALA A 109 14.72 16.68 -1.48
CA ALA A 109 16.14 16.30 -1.37
C ALA A 109 17.00 17.39 -0.72
N ASP A 110 16.70 18.67 -1.01
CA ASP A 110 17.41 19.83 -0.48
C ASP A 110 16.86 20.34 0.87
N SER A 111 15.76 19.76 1.37
CA SER A 111 15.10 20.20 2.59
C SER A 111 15.78 19.68 3.86
N PRO A 112 15.59 20.36 5.00
CA PRO A 112 16.02 19.83 6.30
C PRO A 112 15.26 18.55 6.71
N TRP A 113 14.17 18.21 5.99
CA TRP A 113 13.36 17.05 6.22
C TRP A 113 13.86 15.79 5.49
N ALA A 114 14.76 15.93 4.51
CA ALA A 114 15.30 14.80 3.75
C ALA A 114 15.82 13.62 4.61
N PRO A 115 16.49 13.83 5.76
CA PRO A 115 16.92 12.75 6.64
C PRO A 115 15.76 11.95 7.26
N HIS A 116 14.57 12.51 7.28
CA HIS A 116 13.38 11.93 7.88
C HIS A 116 12.40 11.28 6.90
N LEU A 117 12.64 11.44 5.60
CA LEU A 117 11.74 10.98 4.55
C LEU A 117 12.36 9.83 3.76
N VAL A 118 11.64 8.71 3.72
CA VAL A 118 12.03 7.54 2.95
C VAL A 118 11.07 7.38 1.79
N LEU A 119 11.53 7.66 0.58
CA LEU A 119 10.74 7.51 -0.65
C LEU A 119 10.41 6.05 -0.90
N ARG A 120 9.18 5.78 -1.31
CA ARG A 120 8.70 4.49 -1.80
C ARG A 120 7.77 4.67 -3.00
N GLY A 121 7.19 3.59 -3.52
CA GLY A 121 6.13 3.66 -4.52
C GLY A 121 6.60 3.78 -5.95
N SER A 122 5.71 4.30 -6.80
CA SER A 122 5.82 4.28 -8.27
C SER A 122 7.02 5.03 -8.84
N VAL A 123 7.46 6.09 -8.17
CA VAL A 123 8.64 6.86 -8.59
C VAL A 123 9.91 6.02 -8.56
N LEU A 124 10.07 5.16 -7.55
CA LEU A 124 11.21 4.24 -7.48
C LEU A 124 11.15 3.20 -8.58
N LEU A 125 9.97 2.65 -8.86
CA LEU A 125 9.78 1.70 -9.96
C LEU A 125 10.16 2.34 -11.30
N ARG A 126 9.71 3.57 -11.54
CA ARG A 126 10.10 4.33 -12.74
C ARG A 126 11.60 4.58 -12.82
N ALA A 127 12.23 4.89 -11.68
CA ALA A 127 13.69 5.08 -11.60
C ALA A 127 14.48 3.81 -11.89
N TRP A 128 13.94 2.64 -11.53
CA TRP A 128 14.62 1.34 -11.71
C TRP A 128 14.32 0.68 -13.04
N TYR A 129 13.08 0.77 -13.54
CA TYR A 129 12.59 0.00 -14.70
C TYR A 129 12.24 0.85 -15.91
N GLY A 130 12.39 2.18 -15.81
CA GLY A 130 12.12 3.08 -16.94
C GLY A 130 10.68 2.92 -17.46
N ASP A 131 10.53 2.77 -18.78
CA ASP A 131 9.23 2.70 -19.45
C ASP A 131 8.43 1.41 -19.17
N ALA A 132 9.05 0.39 -18.58
CA ALA A 132 8.33 -0.77 -18.10
C ALA A 132 7.50 -0.49 -16.84
N ALA A 133 7.84 0.54 -16.06
CA ALA A 133 7.03 0.95 -14.93
C ALA A 133 5.88 1.86 -15.36
N ARG A 134 4.75 1.77 -14.63
CA ARG A 134 3.64 2.72 -14.81
C ARG A 134 4.07 4.16 -14.55
N GLU A 135 3.33 5.12 -15.12
CA GLU A 135 3.56 6.54 -14.89
C GLU A 135 3.33 6.87 -13.41
N PRO A 136 4.27 7.53 -12.72
CA PRO A 136 4.06 7.97 -11.35
C PRO A 136 2.94 9.01 -11.23
N GLY A 137 1.97 8.76 -10.35
CA GLY A 137 0.88 9.70 -10.06
C GLY A 137 1.09 10.50 -8.79
N ASP A 138 1.82 9.93 -7.84
CA ASP A 138 2.01 10.42 -6.48
C ASP A 138 3.45 10.19 -5.98
N LEU A 139 3.75 10.78 -4.84
CA LEU A 139 5.02 10.63 -4.12
C LEU A 139 4.72 10.07 -2.73
N ASP A 140 5.14 8.85 -2.48
CA ASP A 140 4.93 8.17 -1.21
C ASP A 140 6.16 8.21 -0.31
N PHE A 141 5.98 8.59 0.94
CA PHE A 141 7.06 8.65 1.93
C PHE A 141 6.68 7.95 3.24
N VAL A 142 7.63 7.20 3.80
CA VAL A 142 7.59 6.80 5.20
C VAL A 142 8.38 7.81 6.02
N VAL A 143 7.79 8.26 7.13
CA VAL A 143 8.40 9.26 8.02
C VAL A 143 9.17 8.57 9.15
N GLU A 144 10.45 8.89 9.27
CA GLU A 144 11.33 8.41 10.34
C GLU A 144 11.73 9.53 11.31
N PRO A 145 11.97 9.20 12.59
CA PRO A 145 11.88 7.88 13.21
C PRO A 145 10.42 7.43 13.42
N VAL A 146 10.20 6.13 13.59
CA VAL A 146 8.88 5.53 13.83
C VAL A 146 8.11 6.17 15.01
N THR A 147 8.82 6.79 15.94
CA THR A 147 8.25 7.52 17.07
C THR A 147 7.68 8.91 16.73
N TRP A 148 7.89 9.38 15.48
CA TRP A 148 7.30 10.64 15.03
C TRP A 148 5.80 10.44 14.82
N GLN A 149 5.00 11.15 15.61
CA GLN A 149 3.55 11.03 15.58
C GLN A 149 2.90 12.02 14.59
N LEU A 150 1.79 11.61 14.01
CA LEU A 150 1.00 12.42 13.09
C LEU A 150 0.64 13.81 13.66
N ALA A 151 0.25 13.85 14.94
CA ALA A 151 -0.15 15.08 15.64
C ALA A 151 1.02 15.95 16.14
N ASP A 152 2.27 15.57 15.86
CA ASP A 152 3.42 16.39 16.24
C ASP A 152 3.38 17.74 15.47
N PRO A 153 3.57 18.88 16.14
CA PRO A 153 3.55 20.20 15.50
C PRO A 153 4.58 20.35 14.35
N ARG A 154 5.66 19.58 14.37
CA ARG A 154 6.64 19.55 13.28
C ARG A 154 6.06 18.95 11.98
N THR A 155 5.01 18.14 12.05
CA THR A 155 4.35 17.57 10.86
C THR A 155 3.75 18.67 9.98
N GLU A 156 2.95 19.56 10.57
CA GLU A 156 2.36 20.68 9.83
C GLU A 156 3.44 21.61 9.26
N ARG A 157 4.48 21.91 10.06
CA ARG A 157 5.61 22.72 9.61
C ARG A 157 6.34 22.05 8.44
N MET A 158 6.55 20.73 8.48
CA MET A 158 7.16 19.98 7.37
C MET A 158 6.35 20.13 6.09
N LEU A 159 5.03 19.93 6.15
CA LEU A 159 4.17 20.04 4.97
C LEU A 159 4.17 21.45 4.39
N GLU A 160 4.14 22.50 5.24
CA GLU A 160 4.21 23.89 4.81
C GLU A 160 5.55 24.27 4.16
N GLU A 161 6.64 23.83 4.78
CA GLU A 161 7.98 24.12 4.29
C GLU A 161 8.26 23.37 2.98
N LEU A 162 7.79 22.12 2.83
CA LEU A 162 7.93 21.36 1.58
C LEU A 162 7.14 21.99 0.43
N ALA A 163 5.89 22.41 0.66
CA ALA A 163 5.09 23.10 -0.36
C ALA A 163 5.77 24.39 -0.82
N ARG A 164 6.26 25.21 0.12
CA ARG A 164 6.96 26.46 -0.16
C ARG A 164 8.30 26.23 -0.88
N ALA A 165 9.07 25.25 -0.42
CA ALA A 165 10.34 24.91 -1.06
C ALA A 165 10.14 24.43 -2.51
N ALA A 166 9.05 23.67 -2.78
CA ALA A 166 8.70 23.23 -4.13
C ALA A 166 8.32 24.41 -5.05
N GLU A 167 7.51 25.37 -4.55
CA GLU A 167 7.19 26.62 -5.26
C GLU A 167 8.47 27.40 -5.58
N GLU A 168 9.33 27.66 -4.58
CA GLU A 168 10.59 28.36 -4.75
C GLU A 168 11.55 27.65 -5.72
N HIS A 169 11.60 26.31 -5.67
CA HIS A 169 12.43 25.51 -6.59
C HIS A 169 11.93 25.66 -8.03
N SER A 170 10.63 25.55 -8.27
CA SER A 170 10.06 25.71 -9.62
C SER A 170 10.28 27.12 -10.17
N ALA A 171 10.10 28.15 -9.34
CA ALA A 171 10.33 29.55 -9.72
C ALA A 171 11.80 29.81 -10.06
N ARG A 172 12.75 29.29 -9.26
CA ARG A 172 14.20 29.46 -9.52
C ARG A 172 14.68 28.74 -10.77
N ALA A 173 14.04 27.58 -11.10
CA ALA A 173 14.39 26.85 -12.30
C ALA A 173 14.02 27.57 -13.60
N GLY A 174 13.12 28.56 -13.56
CA GLY A 174 12.74 29.38 -14.71
C GLY A 174 12.08 28.63 -15.86
N GLY A 175 11.56 27.43 -15.58
CA GLY A 175 10.88 26.55 -16.54
C GLY A 175 9.40 26.90 -16.72
N PRO A 176 8.72 26.19 -17.63
CA PRO A 176 7.30 26.45 -17.93
C PRO A 176 6.34 26.00 -16.83
N VAL A 177 6.80 25.17 -15.87
CA VAL A 177 5.97 24.61 -14.78
C VAL A 177 6.24 25.32 -13.49
N LEU A 178 5.20 25.89 -12.89
CA LEU A 178 5.25 26.60 -11.61
C LEU A 178 4.31 25.94 -10.60
N LEU A 179 4.81 25.66 -9.42
CA LEU A 179 4.04 25.14 -8.29
C LEU A 179 3.45 26.31 -7.47
N ASP A 180 2.29 26.06 -6.85
CA ASP A 180 1.56 27.05 -6.03
C ASP A 180 1.39 26.50 -4.59
N ALA A 181 2.22 26.97 -3.68
CA ALA A 181 2.15 26.59 -2.26
C ALA A 181 0.90 27.13 -1.56
N ARG A 182 0.33 28.25 -2.02
CA ARG A 182 -0.88 28.85 -1.42
C ARG A 182 -2.13 28.04 -1.76
N GLY A 183 -2.15 27.44 -2.96
CA GLY A 183 -3.23 26.55 -3.38
C GLY A 183 -3.13 25.14 -2.80
N ALA A 184 -2.08 24.83 -2.02
CA ALA A 184 -1.88 23.50 -1.46
C ALA A 184 -3.03 23.11 -0.52
N ALA A 185 -3.45 21.84 -0.62
CA ALA A 185 -4.48 21.25 0.22
C ALA A 185 -3.90 20.05 1.00
N ARG A 186 -4.48 19.79 2.17
CA ARG A 186 -4.04 18.71 3.05
C ARG A 186 -5.24 17.89 3.48
N ASP A 187 -5.00 16.59 3.72
CA ASP A 187 -5.99 15.68 4.26
C ASP A 187 -5.33 14.67 5.19
N GLU A 188 -6.13 14.08 6.06
CA GLU A 188 -5.73 12.86 6.77
C GLU A 188 -5.93 11.67 5.83
N ILE A 189 -5.03 10.71 5.89
CA ILE A 189 -5.17 9.45 5.19
C ILE A 189 -4.92 8.29 6.14
N TRP A 190 -5.50 7.15 5.80
CA TRP A 190 -5.30 5.90 6.52
C TRP A 190 -4.81 4.85 5.52
N THR A 191 -3.51 4.66 5.49
CA THR A 191 -2.93 3.63 4.63
C THR A 191 -3.24 2.26 5.24
N TYR A 192 -3.84 1.37 4.42
CA TYR A 192 -4.25 0.02 4.85
C TYR A 192 -5.20 0.04 6.06
N ASP A 193 -6.10 1.02 6.14
CA ASP A 193 -7.08 1.22 7.22
C ASP A 193 -6.48 1.36 8.63
N ARG A 194 -5.15 1.45 8.77
CA ARG A 194 -4.47 1.32 10.05
C ARG A 194 -3.33 2.28 10.29
N VAL A 195 -2.59 2.61 9.26
CA VAL A 195 -1.40 3.44 9.39
C VAL A 195 -1.76 4.88 9.10
N PRO A 196 -1.71 5.76 10.12
CA PRO A 196 -2.10 7.15 9.94
C PRO A 196 -1.11 7.89 9.04
N GLY A 197 -1.64 8.77 8.21
CA GLY A 197 -0.85 9.56 7.28
C GLY A 197 -1.38 10.95 7.05
N ARG A 198 -0.62 11.72 6.31
CA ARG A 198 -1.00 13.04 5.77
C ARG A 198 -0.79 13.05 4.27
N ARG A 199 -1.80 13.53 3.57
CA ARG A 199 -1.74 13.84 2.14
C ARG A 199 -1.54 15.35 1.98
N LEU A 200 -0.56 15.71 1.17
CA LEU A 200 -0.33 17.07 0.71
C LEU A 200 -0.51 17.08 -0.81
N VAL A 201 -1.38 17.94 -1.31
CA VAL A 201 -1.58 18.14 -2.74
C VAL A 201 -1.16 19.57 -3.09
N VAL A 202 -0.17 19.71 -3.97
CA VAL A 202 0.36 20.99 -4.42
C VAL A 202 -0.03 21.21 -5.88
N PRO A 203 -0.84 22.24 -6.18
CA PRO A 203 -1.18 22.59 -7.56
C PRO A 203 0.04 23.08 -8.34
N TRP A 204 0.01 22.85 -9.64
CA TRP A 204 0.96 23.43 -10.58
C TRP A 204 0.24 23.96 -11.82
N ASN A 205 0.86 24.93 -12.47
CA ASN A 205 0.41 25.54 -13.71
C ASN A 205 1.52 25.48 -14.76
N ALA A 206 1.13 25.37 -16.03
CA ALA A 206 2.05 25.51 -17.15
C ALA A 206 1.35 26.28 -18.27
N GLU A 207 2.08 27.13 -18.98
CA GLU A 207 1.52 27.95 -20.06
C GLU A 207 0.94 27.08 -21.18
N GLY A 208 -0.29 27.37 -21.58
CA GLY A 208 -0.99 26.68 -22.67
C GLY A 208 -1.45 25.24 -22.33
N LEU A 209 -1.42 24.86 -21.05
CA LEU A 209 -1.91 23.56 -20.56
C LEU A 209 -2.90 23.75 -19.41
N PRO A 210 -3.88 22.85 -19.24
CA PRO A 210 -4.62 22.78 -17.99
C PRO A 210 -3.68 22.56 -16.81
N GLY A 211 -3.97 23.22 -15.69
CA GLY A 211 -3.25 22.97 -14.44
C GLY A 211 -3.42 21.55 -13.96
N GLY A 212 -2.56 21.11 -13.06
CA GLY A 212 -2.65 19.81 -12.41
C GLY A 212 -2.15 19.87 -10.97
N THR A 213 -1.93 18.73 -10.36
CA THR A 213 -1.44 18.62 -8.99
C THR A 213 -0.30 17.61 -8.87
N VAL A 214 0.53 17.79 -7.86
CA VAL A 214 1.41 16.75 -7.31
C VAL A 214 0.86 16.36 -5.95
N GLN A 215 0.63 15.07 -5.73
CA GLN A 215 0.23 14.50 -4.47
C GLN A 215 1.44 13.90 -3.76
N LEU A 216 1.55 14.18 -2.46
CA LEU A 216 2.54 13.58 -1.57
C LEU A 216 1.80 12.93 -0.41
N ASP A 217 2.04 11.65 -0.19
CA ASP A 217 1.48 10.90 0.92
C ASP A 217 2.60 10.55 1.92
N PHE A 218 2.41 10.94 3.17
CA PHE A 218 3.34 10.72 4.27
C PHE A 218 2.72 9.78 5.28
N VAL A 219 3.38 8.67 5.55
CA VAL A 219 2.92 7.64 6.49
C VAL A 219 3.77 7.68 7.76
N PHE A 220 3.10 7.63 8.91
CA PHE A 220 3.72 7.77 10.23
C PHE A 220 3.56 6.49 11.04
N GLY A 221 4.54 6.20 11.91
CA GLY A 221 4.47 5.02 12.77
C GLY A 221 4.72 3.69 12.07
N GLU A 222 5.14 3.70 10.81
CA GLU A 222 5.51 2.50 10.06
C GLU A 222 6.99 2.17 10.29
N ALA A 223 7.27 0.98 10.82
CA ALA A 223 8.65 0.53 11.00
C ALA A 223 9.26 0.06 9.67
N LEU A 224 10.53 0.38 9.46
CA LEU A 224 11.30 -0.11 8.32
C LEU A 224 12.02 -1.41 8.69
N PRO A 225 11.58 -2.58 8.21
CA PRO A 225 12.25 -3.86 8.51
C PRO A 225 13.59 -4.01 7.79
N ALA A 226 13.87 -3.16 6.81
CA ALA A 226 15.17 -3.01 6.16
C ALA A 226 15.54 -1.53 6.10
N PRO A 227 16.82 -1.16 6.26
CA PRO A 227 17.25 0.23 6.26
C PRO A 227 17.04 0.88 4.88
N ALA A 228 16.63 2.15 4.91
CA ALA A 228 16.58 2.97 3.70
C ALA A 228 17.99 3.17 3.11
N ALA A 229 18.07 3.18 1.78
CA ALA A 229 19.32 3.37 1.04
C ALA A 229 19.30 4.67 0.21
N PRO A 230 20.45 5.35 0.03
CA PRO A 230 20.57 6.43 -0.93
C PRO A 230 20.27 5.89 -2.35
N THR A 231 19.25 6.45 -2.99
CA THR A 231 18.80 6.01 -4.31
C THR A 231 18.84 7.18 -5.29
N ARG A 232 19.38 6.94 -6.49
CA ARG A 232 19.44 7.94 -7.56
C ARG A 232 18.13 7.87 -8.37
N VAL A 233 17.39 8.97 -8.35
CA VAL A 233 16.17 9.15 -9.14
C VAL A 233 16.52 9.99 -10.37
N PRO A 234 16.37 9.45 -11.60
CA PRO A 234 16.62 10.19 -12.83
C PRO A 234 15.70 11.39 -12.93
N ARG A 235 16.21 12.48 -13.48
CA ARG A 235 15.41 13.67 -13.77
C ARG A 235 14.75 13.53 -15.16
N PRO A 236 13.60 14.16 -15.40
CA PRO A 236 12.98 14.20 -16.72
C PRO A 236 13.89 14.79 -17.79
N ASP A 237 13.72 14.36 -19.04
CA ASP A 237 14.48 14.88 -20.17
C ASP A 237 14.40 16.42 -20.27
N GLY A 238 15.55 17.03 -20.53
CA GLY A 238 15.67 18.48 -20.68
C GLY A 238 15.67 19.26 -19.34
N VAL A 239 15.64 18.57 -18.19
CA VAL A 239 15.86 19.18 -16.88
C VAL A 239 17.35 19.18 -16.58
N PRO A 240 17.98 20.36 -16.33
CA PRO A 240 19.42 20.45 -16.07
C PRO A 240 19.79 19.83 -14.72
N GLY A 241 21.03 19.34 -14.62
CA GLY A 241 21.57 18.71 -13.42
C GLY A 241 21.62 17.18 -13.50
N GLY A 242 22.29 16.57 -12.54
CA GLY A 242 22.36 15.11 -12.38
C GLY A 242 21.12 14.56 -11.69
N PRO A 243 21.02 13.22 -11.59
CA PRO A 243 19.93 12.56 -10.86
C PRO A 243 19.88 13.03 -9.41
N LEU A 244 18.68 13.11 -8.86
CA LEU A 244 18.46 13.41 -7.45
C LEU A 244 18.88 12.21 -6.59
N THR A 245 19.42 12.47 -5.40
CA THR A 245 19.71 11.42 -4.43
C THR A 245 18.77 11.56 -3.24
N LEU A 246 17.93 10.56 -3.02
CA LEU A 246 16.98 10.51 -1.92
C LEU A 246 17.20 9.24 -1.08
N ARG A 247 16.86 9.31 0.19
CA ARG A 247 16.71 8.11 1.00
C ARG A 247 15.47 7.37 0.51
N ALA A 248 15.59 6.09 0.20
CA ALA A 248 14.49 5.32 -0.38
C ALA A 248 14.49 3.87 0.11
N ALA A 249 13.33 3.23 0.00
CA ALA A 249 13.19 1.81 0.16
C ALA A 249 14.05 1.05 -0.88
N THR A 250 14.59 -0.10 -0.51
CA THR A 250 15.25 -0.98 -1.46
C THR A 250 14.24 -1.69 -2.37
N ARG A 251 14.69 -2.24 -3.51
CA ARG A 251 13.83 -3.07 -4.37
C ARG A 251 13.23 -4.25 -3.61
N GLU A 252 14.03 -4.88 -2.78
CA GLU A 252 13.62 -6.03 -1.97
C GLU A 252 12.52 -5.65 -0.98
N LEU A 253 12.68 -4.52 -0.25
CA LEU A 253 11.65 -4.01 0.66
C LEU A 253 10.38 -3.59 -0.09
N SER A 254 10.54 -2.97 -1.26
CA SER A 254 9.41 -2.57 -2.11
C SER A 254 8.59 -3.79 -2.57
N LEU A 255 9.26 -4.89 -2.97
CA LEU A 255 8.57 -6.14 -3.30
C LEU A 255 7.85 -6.72 -2.09
N ALA A 256 8.52 -6.77 -0.92
CA ALA A 256 7.91 -7.28 0.31
C ALA A 256 6.64 -6.50 0.70
N TRP A 257 6.65 -5.18 0.56
CA TRP A 257 5.45 -4.35 0.79
C TRP A 257 4.35 -4.59 -0.24
N LYS A 258 4.69 -4.73 -1.54
CA LYS A 258 3.67 -5.03 -2.57
C LYS A 258 2.99 -6.37 -2.29
N VAL A 259 3.75 -7.37 -1.85
CA VAL A 259 3.20 -8.67 -1.43
C VAL A 259 2.33 -8.54 -0.17
N LEU A 260 2.76 -7.72 0.81
CA LEU A 260 1.95 -7.43 1.99
C LEU A 260 0.62 -6.78 1.60
N TRP A 261 0.64 -5.76 0.73
CA TRP A 261 -0.57 -5.05 0.33
C TRP A 261 -1.54 -5.97 -0.40
N LEU A 262 -1.06 -6.77 -1.35
CA LEU A 262 -1.89 -7.78 -2.00
C LEU A 262 -2.53 -8.76 -1.01
N ALA A 263 -1.81 -9.17 0.04
CA ALA A 263 -2.28 -10.20 0.98
C ALA A 263 -3.14 -9.65 2.12
N ASN A 264 -3.08 -8.34 2.39
CA ASN A 264 -3.64 -7.77 3.61
C ASN A 264 -4.61 -6.59 3.35
N ASP A 265 -4.58 -5.96 2.18
CA ASP A 265 -5.54 -4.91 1.86
C ASP A 265 -6.94 -5.52 1.67
N MET A 266 -7.96 -4.85 2.20
CA MET A 266 -9.35 -5.21 1.97
C MET A 266 -9.75 -5.04 0.49
N TYR A 267 -9.05 -4.14 -0.21
CA TYR A 267 -9.26 -3.81 -1.62
C TYR A 267 -7.92 -3.89 -2.36
N PRO A 268 -7.39 -5.11 -2.62
CA PRO A 268 -6.11 -5.25 -3.31
C PRO A 268 -6.20 -4.67 -4.73
N GLU A 269 -5.25 -3.81 -5.07
CA GLU A 269 -5.27 -3.07 -6.33
C GLU A 269 -4.43 -3.76 -7.41
N GLY A 270 -4.91 -3.70 -8.65
CA GLY A 270 -4.18 -4.25 -9.82
C GLY A 270 -2.80 -3.61 -10.04
N LYS A 271 -2.63 -2.33 -9.65
CA LYS A 271 -1.32 -1.66 -9.68
C LYS A 271 -0.29 -2.35 -8.79
N ASP A 272 -0.72 -2.91 -7.64
CA ASP A 272 0.19 -3.58 -6.71
C ASP A 272 0.64 -4.94 -7.24
N LEU A 273 -0.25 -5.65 -7.92
CA LEU A 273 0.12 -6.88 -8.63
C LEU A 273 1.10 -6.58 -9.78
N TYR A 274 0.82 -5.57 -10.60
CA TYR A 274 1.71 -5.17 -11.69
C TYR A 274 3.11 -4.82 -11.19
N ASP A 275 3.16 -3.95 -10.18
CA ASP A 275 4.41 -3.50 -9.56
C ASP A 275 5.17 -4.67 -8.89
N ALA A 276 4.46 -5.59 -8.23
CA ALA A 276 5.05 -6.79 -7.61
C ALA A 276 5.67 -7.71 -8.65
N VAL A 277 5.01 -7.92 -9.80
CA VAL A 277 5.55 -8.74 -10.90
C VAL A 277 6.83 -8.12 -11.46
N LEU A 278 6.87 -6.80 -11.74
CA LEU A 278 8.08 -6.14 -12.21
C LEU A 278 9.26 -6.32 -11.24
N LEU A 279 9.00 -6.18 -9.95
CA LEU A 279 10.02 -6.36 -8.91
C LEU A 279 10.44 -7.82 -8.78
N ALA A 280 9.50 -8.77 -8.82
CA ALA A 280 9.79 -10.19 -8.67
C ALA A 280 10.56 -10.79 -9.86
N GLU A 281 10.42 -10.20 -11.05
CA GLU A 281 11.15 -10.59 -12.25
C GLU A 281 12.55 -9.95 -12.38
N ASP A 282 12.91 -9.01 -11.46
CA ASP A 282 14.25 -8.39 -11.47
C ASP A 282 15.32 -9.39 -11.02
N PRO A 283 16.22 -9.83 -11.93
CA PRO A 283 17.23 -10.83 -11.58
C PRO A 283 18.34 -10.29 -10.66
N SER A 284 18.37 -9.00 -10.38
CA SER A 284 19.44 -8.37 -9.59
C SER A 284 19.34 -8.64 -8.09
N PHE A 285 18.17 -9.12 -7.61
CA PHE A 285 17.96 -9.47 -6.21
C PHE A 285 16.97 -10.63 -6.08
N THR A 286 16.85 -11.15 -4.87
CA THR A 286 15.84 -12.14 -4.49
C THR A 286 15.24 -11.68 -3.16
N LEU A 287 13.92 -11.62 -3.08
CA LEU A 287 13.24 -11.32 -1.82
C LEU A 287 13.56 -12.43 -0.79
N SER A 288 14.18 -12.04 0.32
CA SER A 288 14.43 -13.01 1.38
C SER A 288 13.15 -13.34 2.14
N PHE A 289 12.99 -14.61 2.50
CA PHE A 289 11.85 -15.07 3.31
C PHE A 289 11.79 -14.36 4.67
N ASP A 290 12.94 -14.00 5.26
CA ASP A 290 13.01 -13.33 6.55
C ASP A 290 12.55 -11.86 6.45
N LEU A 291 12.88 -11.16 5.36
CA LEU A 291 12.37 -9.82 5.12
C LEU A 291 10.87 -9.85 4.83
N LEU A 292 10.41 -10.79 3.98
CA LEU A 292 8.98 -10.98 3.74
C LEU A 292 8.23 -11.17 5.07
N ARG A 293 8.70 -12.07 5.91
CA ARG A 293 8.12 -12.30 7.23
C ARG A 293 8.17 -11.06 8.12
N ALA A 294 9.26 -10.28 8.06
CA ALA A 294 9.42 -9.08 8.88
C ALA A 294 8.41 -7.98 8.54
N VAL A 295 8.02 -7.82 7.27
CA VAL A 295 6.98 -6.82 6.88
C VAL A 295 5.58 -7.23 7.32
N PHE A 296 5.32 -8.53 7.55
CA PHE A 296 4.04 -9.04 8.05
C PHE A 296 3.94 -9.05 9.58
N ARG A 297 5.04 -8.73 10.30
CA ARG A 297 5.05 -8.74 11.76
C ARG A 297 4.14 -7.64 12.30
N ASP A 298 3.41 -7.97 13.36
CA ASP A 298 2.48 -7.08 14.07
C ASP A 298 1.33 -6.52 13.21
N VAL A 299 1.27 -6.93 11.94
CA VAL A 299 0.18 -6.57 11.05
C VAL A 299 -1.09 -7.30 11.48
N GLU A 300 -2.26 -6.67 11.38
CA GLU A 300 -3.55 -7.20 11.82
C GLU A 300 -3.52 -7.73 13.26
N TYR A 301 -2.99 -6.93 14.19
CA TYR A 301 -2.87 -7.34 15.61
C TYR A 301 -2.17 -8.70 15.79
N GLY A 302 -1.14 -8.97 14.97
CA GLY A 302 -0.38 -10.20 14.98
C GLY A 302 -1.13 -11.39 14.36
N TYR A 303 -2.10 -11.16 13.48
CA TYR A 303 -2.77 -12.23 12.75
C TYR A 303 -1.75 -13.07 11.96
N PHE A 304 -0.89 -12.43 11.19
CA PHE A 304 0.12 -13.11 10.38
C PHE A 304 1.26 -13.74 11.21
N ASP A 305 1.47 -13.31 12.45
CA ASP A 305 2.44 -13.96 13.34
C ASP A 305 2.03 -15.40 13.68
N ARG A 306 0.73 -15.69 13.54
CA ARG A 306 0.09 -17.00 13.82
C ARG A 306 -0.40 -17.73 12.57
N ASN A 307 -0.44 -17.04 11.43
CA ASN A 307 -0.91 -17.55 10.15
C ASN A 307 0.18 -17.38 9.10
N PRO A 308 0.95 -18.44 8.78
CA PRO A 308 2.04 -18.35 7.81
C PRO A 308 1.56 -17.91 6.43
N VAL A 309 2.24 -16.92 5.85
CA VAL A 309 2.02 -16.45 4.49
C VAL A 309 2.96 -17.21 3.57
N LEU A 310 2.44 -18.18 2.86
CA LEU A 310 3.14 -18.97 1.86
C LEU A 310 2.66 -18.59 0.45
N ALA A 311 3.36 -19.05 -0.58
CA ALA A 311 3.07 -18.71 -1.97
C ALA A 311 1.59 -18.84 -2.36
N GLY A 312 0.92 -19.91 -1.94
CA GLY A 312 -0.51 -20.12 -2.21
C GLY A 312 -1.43 -19.07 -1.60
N VAL A 313 -1.08 -18.52 -0.42
CA VAL A 313 -1.83 -17.42 0.22
C VAL A 313 -1.68 -16.15 -0.60
N ILE A 314 -0.46 -15.82 -1.03
CA ILE A 314 -0.18 -14.65 -1.87
C ILE A 314 -0.91 -14.76 -3.20
N ARG A 315 -0.82 -15.91 -3.87
CA ARG A 315 -1.53 -16.15 -5.14
C ARG A 315 -3.04 -15.97 -5.00
N HIS A 316 -3.63 -16.54 -3.94
CA HIS A 316 -5.07 -16.42 -3.69
C HIS A 316 -5.47 -14.96 -3.48
N ALA A 317 -4.71 -14.21 -2.71
CA ALA A 317 -4.96 -12.79 -2.46
C ALA A 317 -4.76 -11.94 -3.72
N ALA A 318 -3.67 -12.15 -4.46
CA ALA A 318 -3.40 -11.47 -5.73
C ALA A 318 -4.50 -11.69 -6.78
N ALA A 319 -5.15 -12.86 -6.76
CA ALA A 319 -6.27 -13.16 -7.66
C ALA A 319 -7.54 -12.32 -7.38
N GLN A 320 -7.60 -11.64 -6.23
CA GLN A 320 -8.70 -10.73 -5.87
C GLN A 320 -8.42 -9.27 -6.27
N ALA A 321 -7.25 -8.97 -6.84
CA ALA A 321 -6.89 -7.60 -7.18
C ALA A 321 -7.84 -6.98 -8.23
N GLU A 322 -8.22 -5.73 -7.99
CA GLU A 322 -9.14 -4.93 -8.83
C GLU A 322 -8.48 -4.57 -10.18
N TRP A 323 -8.51 -5.52 -11.12
CA TRP A 323 -7.80 -5.37 -12.39
C TRP A 323 -8.47 -4.41 -13.37
N ARG A 324 -9.80 -4.35 -13.36
CA ARG A 324 -10.55 -3.44 -14.23
C ARG A 324 -10.33 -1.97 -13.85
N GLU A 325 -10.24 -1.66 -12.57
CA GLU A 325 -9.91 -0.30 -12.12
C GLU A 325 -8.48 0.08 -12.55
N PHE A 326 -7.54 -0.85 -12.43
CA PHE A 326 -6.17 -0.64 -12.94
C PHE A 326 -6.14 -0.39 -14.46
N ALA A 327 -6.97 -1.09 -15.23
CA ALA A 327 -7.06 -0.93 -16.68
C ALA A 327 -7.64 0.44 -17.09
N LYS A 328 -8.45 1.07 -16.25
CA LYS A 328 -8.95 2.44 -16.52
C LYS A 328 -7.82 3.47 -16.52
N ASP A 329 -6.87 3.34 -15.61
CA ASP A 329 -5.73 4.24 -15.49
C ASP A 329 -4.58 3.89 -16.46
N HIS A 330 -4.47 2.61 -16.84
CA HIS A 330 -3.31 2.11 -17.59
C HIS A 330 -3.69 1.25 -18.82
N PRO A 331 -4.54 1.75 -19.75
CA PRO A 331 -5.00 0.97 -20.90
C PRO A 331 -3.88 0.57 -21.86
N HIS A 332 -2.74 1.25 -21.83
CA HIS A 332 -1.55 0.91 -22.61
C HIS A 332 -0.82 -0.35 -22.09
N ILE A 333 -1.06 -0.73 -20.83
CA ILE A 333 -0.51 -1.94 -20.20
C ILE A 333 -1.48 -3.12 -20.35
N THR A 334 -2.76 -2.86 -20.10
CA THR A 334 -3.77 -3.90 -19.89
C THR A 334 -4.73 -4.07 -21.07
N GLY A 335 -4.70 -3.16 -22.03
CA GLY A 335 -5.78 -3.00 -23.02
C GLY A 335 -6.95 -2.18 -22.46
N PRO A 336 -7.98 -1.91 -23.31
CA PRO A 336 -9.11 -1.06 -22.92
C PRO A 336 -9.87 -1.60 -21.70
N ALA A 337 -10.18 -0.75 -20.73
CA ALA A 337 -10.90 -1.11 -19.51
C ALA A 337 -12.26 -1.78 -19.76
N VAL A 338 -12.94 -1.42 -20.87
CA VAL A 338 -14.25 -2.00 -21.26
C VAL A 338 -14.16 -3.51 -21.53
N THR A 339 -13.00 -3.99 -21.99
CA THR A 339 -12.73 -5.40 -22.26
C THR A 339 -11.91 -6.09 -21.19
N ALA A 340 -11.43 -5.35 -20.20
CA ALA A 340 -10.66 -5.91 -19.10
C ALA A 340 -11.54 -6.81 -18.21
N PRO A 341 -11.03 -7.97 -17.76
CA PRO A 341 -11.72 -8.79 -16.78
C PRO A 341 -11.79 -8.09 -15.43
N ASP A 342 -12.69 -8.51 -14.54
CA ASP A 342 -12.79 -7.97 -13.18
C ASP A 342 -11.53 -8.28 -12.38
N GLY A 343 -11.06 -9.53 -12.42
CA GLY A 343 -9.82 -9.95 -11.79
C GLY A 343 -8.64 -10.03 -12.77
N PRO A 344 -7.42 -10.16 -12.26
CA PRO A 344 -6.21 -10.20 -13.07
C PRO A 344 -6.16 -11.44 -13.98
N PRO A 345 -5.63 -11.33 -15.22
CA PRO A 345 -5.36 -12.47 -16.08
C PRO A 345 -4.41 -13.48 -15.40
N ALA A 346 -4.63 -14.77 -15.64
CA ALA A 346 -3.85 -15.86 -15.02
C ALA A 346 -2.34 -15.73 -15.24
N GLU A 347 -1.93 -15.19 -16.39
CA GLU A 347 -0.52 -14.97 -16.72
C GLU A 347 0.23 -14.07 -15.71
N TRP A 348 -0.45 -13.06 -15.14
CA TRP A 348 0.15 -12.19 -14.13
C TRP A 348 0.37 -12.91 -12.81
N LEU A 349 -0.57 -13.79 -12.44
CA LEU A 349 -0.43 -14.64 -11.25
C LEU A 349 0.69 -15.67 -11.42
N GLU A 350 0.82 -16.25 -12.61
CA GLU A 350 1.89 -17.20 -12.93
C GLU A 350 3.28 -16.52 -12.92
N ARG A 351 3.38 -15.31 -13.43
CA ARG A 351 4.60 -14.50 -13.39
C ARG A 351 4.99 -14.16 -11.96
N LEU A 352 4.02 -13.75 -11.13
CA LEU A 352 4.27 -13.47 -9.71
C LEU A 352 4.76 -14.73 -8.98
N ASP A 353 4.11 -15.88 -9.18
CA ASP A 353 4.52 -17.15 -8.59
C ASP A 353 5.94 -17.54 -8.99
N ALA A 354 6.26 -17.44 -10.28
CA ALA A 354 7.59 -17.73 -10.80
C ALA A 354 8.67 -16.82 -10.20
N GLY A 355 8.39 -15.52 -10.11
CA GLY A 355 9.30 -14.53 -9.54
C GLY A 355 9.51 -14.71 -8.02
N LEU A 356 8.48 -15.16 -7.29
CA LEU A 356 8.56 -15.43 -5.85
C LEU A 356 9.05 -16.84 -5.51
N ALA A 357 9.14 -17.75 -6.48
CA ALA A 357 9.56 -19.13 -6.21
C ALA A 357 10.89 -19.23 -5.44
N PRO A 358 11.94 -18.43 -5.71
CA PRO A 358 13.17 -18.46 -4.94
C PRO A 358 12.99 -18.08 -3.46
N THR A 359 12.05 -17.19 -3.13
CA THR A 359 11.72 -16.80 -1.75
C THR A 359 11.20 -18.00 -0.94
N PHE A 360 10.41 -18.86 -1.58
CA PHE A 360 9.78 -20.03 -0.98
C PHE A 360 10.52 -21.35 -1.24
N ALA A 361 11.73 -21.29 -1.78
CA ALA A 361 12.60 -22.45 -1.93
C ALA A 361 13.34 -22.73 -0.62
N PRO A 362 12.92 -23.68 0.22
CA PRO A 362 13.66 -23.98 1.44
C PRO A 362 14.97 -24.65 1.08
N LYS A 363 16.03 -24.33 1.82
CA LYS A 363 17.26 -25.13 1.75
C LYS A 363 16.93 -26.54 2.21
N ASP A 364 17.45 -27.53 1.48
CA ASP A 364 17.35 -28.91 1.94
C ASP A 364 18.16 -29.05 3.24
N ASP A 365 17.47 -29.44 4.31
CA ASP A 365 18.05 -29.64 5.64
C ASP A 365 18.20 -31.13 6.00
N GLY A 366 17.91 -32.02 5.05
CA GLY A 366 17.97 -33.48 5.22
C GLY A 366 16.89 -34.01 6.16
N SER A 367 15.90 -33.22 6.58
CA SER A 367 14.87 -33.63 7.54
C SER A 367 13.84 -34.60 6.94
N GLY A 368 13.70 -34.65 5.61
CA GLY A 368 12.62 -35.36 4.92
C GLY A 368 11.23 -34.74 5.09
N GLU A 369 11.15 -33.55 5.70
CA GLU A 369 9.92 -32.83 5.89
C GLU A 369 9.45 -32.14 4.61
N SER A 370 8.13 -32.00 4.44
CA SER A 370 7.56 -31.29 3.29
C SER A 370 8.00 -29.82 3.26
N VAL A 371 7.98 -29.23 2.08
CA VAL A 371 8.26 -27.81 1.88
C VAL A 371 7.33 -26.93 2.73
N ARG A 372 6.05 -27.26 2.75
CA ARG A 372 5.03 -26.53 3.52
C ARG A 372 5.29 -26.54 5.02
N TYR A 373 5.66 -27.71 5.56
CA TYR A 373 6.00 -27.81 6.98
C TYR A 373 7.22 -26.97 7.33
N ARG A 374 8.30 -27.08 6.55
CA ARG A 374 9.56 -26.35 6.78
C ARG A 374 9.37 -24.83 6.71
N LEU A 375 8.64 -24.35 5.71
CA LEU A 375 8.33 -22.91 5.59
C LEU A 375 7.43 -22.43 6.72
N SER A 376 6.40 -23.22 7.10
CA SER A 376 5.53 -22.88 8.24
C SER A 376 6.32 -22.86 9.55
N ALA A 377 7.23 -23.80 9.79
CA ALA A 377 8.09 -23.83 10.95
C ALA A 377 9.02 -22.61 11.00
N ARG A 378 9.61 -22.24 9.84
CA ARG A 378 10.44 -21.03 9.74
C ARG A 378 9.63 -19.74 10.01
N TRP A 379 8.40 -19.66 9.49
CA TRP A 379 7.51 -18.53 9.75
C TRP A 379 7.16 -18.41 11.23
N LEU A 380 6.78 -19.52 11.86
CA LEU A 380 6.34 -19.59 13.25
C LEU A 380 7.49 -19.65 14.27
N ALA A 381 8.74 -19.57 13.84
CA ALA A 381 9.89 -19.67 14.75
C ALA A 381 9.84 -18.72 15.96
N PRO A 382 9.38 -17.44 15.88
CA PRO A 382 9.21 -16.62 17.07
C PRO A 382 8.13 -17.14 18.01
N LEU A 383 7.00 -17.62 17.48
CA LEU A 383 5.93 -18.17 18.32
C LEU A 383 6.38 -19.44 19.05
N VAL A 384 7.25 -20.25 18.41
CA VAL A 384 7.93 -21.38 19.04
C VAL A 384 8.80 -20.89 20.19
N GLU A 385 9.63 -19.87 19.94
CA GLU A 385 10.52 -19.31 20.97
C GLU A 385 9.76 -18.73 22.16
N GLU A 386 8.74 -17.95 21.91
CA GLU A 386 7.84 -17.39 22.94
C GLU A 386 7.12 -18.48 23.75
N SER A 387 6.92 -19.67 23.18
CA SER A 387 6.24 -20.78 23.83
C SER A 387 7.18 -21.67 24.67
N ARG A 388 8.52 -21.48 24.56
CA ARG A 388 9.51 -22.29 25.30
C ARG A 388 9.36 -22.20 26.81
N ALA A 389 9.09 -21.00 27.34
CA ALA A 389 8.91 -20.81 28.78
C ALA A 389 7.69 -21.60 29.30
N ALA A 390 6.58 -21.58 28.58
CA ALA A 390 5.40 -22.39 28.92
C ALA A 390 5.69 -23.87 28.82
N PHE A 391 6.45 -24.30 27.82
CA PHE A 391 6.87 -25.70 27.66
C PHE A 391 7.75 -26.17 28.83
N ALA A 392 8.72 -25.35 29.24
CA ALA A 392 9.58 -25.65 30.39
C ALA A 392 8.83 -25.73 31.71
N ALA A 393 7.78 -24.90 31.88
CA ALA A 393 7.00 -24.84 33.12
C ALA A 393 5.96 -25.97 33.29
N GLY A 394 5.34 -26.41 32.20
CA GLY A 394 4.22 -27.36 32.25
C GLY A 394 4.08 -28.28 31.04
N GLY A 395 5.14 -28.41 30.24
CA GLY A 395 5.17 -29.29 29.06
C GLY A 395 4.16 -28.90 27.98
N LEU A 396 3.78 -29.87 27.15
CA LEU A 396 2.86 -29.66 26.05
C LEU A 396 1.48 -29.11 26.51
N PRO A 397 0.84 -29.55 27.61
CA PRO A 397 -0.44 -28.98 28.04
C PRO A 397 -0.40 -27.47 28.28
N ALA A 398 0.65 -26.96 28.91
CA ALA A 398 0.80 -25.52 29.15
C ALA A 398 0.96 -24.73 27.84
N VAL A 399 1.69 -25.29 26.86
CA VAL A 399 1.81 -24.71 25.52
C VAL A 399 0.46 -24.67 24.82
N LEU A 400 -0.26 -25.77 24.80
CA LEU A 400 -1.58 -25.86 24.16
C LEU A 400 -2.57 -24.87 24.75
N GLN A 401 -2.57 -24.73 26.08
CA GLN A 401 -3.39 -23.74 26.77
C GLN A 401 -3.04 -22.29 26.33
N ARG A 402 -1.75 -21.95 26.23
CA ARG A 402 -1.29 -20.67 25.73
C ARG A 402 -1.73 -20.41 24.28
N LEU A 403 -1.44 -21.36 23.37
CA LEU A 403 -1.78 -21.25 21.95
C LEU A 403 -3.29 -21.12 21.74
N HIS A 404 -4.09 -21.88 22.49
CA HIS A 404 -5.54 -21.82 22.42
C HIS A 404 -6.07 -20.45 22.88
N ARG A 405 -5.58 -19.90 23.99
CA ARG A 405 -5.94 -18.54 24.47
C ARG A 405 -5.57 -17.45 23.46
N SER A 406 -4.43 -17.61 22.77
CA SER A 406 -3.96 -16.69 21.74
C SER A 406 -4.61 -16.92 20.37
N HIS A 407 -5.61 -17.77 20.25
CA HIS A 407 -6.36 -18.04 18.99
C HIS A 407 -5.47 -18.56 17.85
N VAL A 408 -4.43 -19.31 18.19
CA VAL A 408 -3.55 -19.90 17.18
C VAL A 408 -4.33 -20.98 16.39
N PRO A 409 -4.31 -20.91 15.04
CA PRO A 409 -5.06 -21.88 14.23
C PRO A 409 -4.47 -23.30 14.30
N PRO A 410 -5.27 -24.33 13.96
CA PRO A 410 -4.88 -25.74 14.11
C PRO A 410 -3.53 -26.08 13.49
N GLY A 411 -3.29 -25.66 12.24
CA GLY A 411 -2.04 -25.93 11.53
C GLY A 411 -0.80 -25.31 12.21
N SER A 412 -0.93 -24.07 12.66
CA SER A 412 0.16 -23.39 13.38
C SER A 412 0.39 -24.00 14.76
N ALA A 413 -0.67 -24.39 15.47
CA ALA A 413 -0.56 -25.09 16.75
C ALA A 413 0.15 -26.44 16.60
N LEU A 414 -0.15 -27.21 15.54
CA LEU A 414 0.55 -28.45 15.20
C LEU A 414 2.05 -28.21 14.99
N VAL A 415 2.41 -27.21 14.18
CA VAL A 415 3.82 -26.89 13.90
C VAL A 415 4.54 -26.48 15.18
N VAL A 416 3.97 -25.55 15.96
CA VAL A 416 4.60 -25.04 17.20
C VAL A 416 4.79 -26.18 18.21
N ALA A 417 3.76 -26.99 18.45
CA ALA A 417 3.81 -28.11 19.37
C ALA A 417 4.89 -29.11 18.94
N ARG A 418 4.92 -29.49 17.66
CA ARG A 418 5.92 -30.43 17.13
C ARG A 418 7.33 -29.89 17.20
N GLN A 419 7.54 -28.59 16.92
CA GLN A 419 8.86 -27.95 17.05
C GLN A 419 9.38 -27.97 18.48
N LEU A 420 8.51 -27.81 19.48
CA LEU A 420 8.87 -27.87 20.90
C LEU A 420 9.15 -29.29 21.39
N LEU A 421 8.42 -30.28 20.89
CA LEU A 421 8.62 -31.70 21.20
C LEU A 421 9.87 -32.27 20.53
N GLY A 422 10.35 -31.66 19.46
CA GLY A 422 11.44 -32.17 18.62
C GLY A 422 10.92 -32.97 17.40
N PRO A 423 10.96 -32.42 16.20
CA PRO A 423 10.36 -33.02 15.01
C PRO A 423 10.95 -34.37 14.61
N ALA A 424 12.21 -34.66 14.98
CA ALA A 424 12.84 -35.94 14.73
C ALA A 424 12.25 -37.10 15.56
N GLY A 425 11.65 -36.80 16.72
CA GLY A 425 11.11 -37.80 17.64
C GLY A 425 9.58 -37.92 17.60
N HIS A 426 8.88 -37.02 16.91
CA HIS A 426 7.41 -36.96 16.93
C HIS A 426 6.83 -36.73 15.54
N THR A 427 5.90 -37.58 15.13
CA THR A 427 5.18 -37.44 13.86
C THR A 427 4.07 -36.37 13.97
N LEU A 428 3.62 -35.87 12.80
CA LEU A 428 2.46 -34.95 12.77
C LEU A 428 1.19 -35.62 13.31
N GLU A 429 1.01 -36.92 13.10
CA GLU A 429 -0.14 -37.69 13.58
C GLU A 429 -0.17 -37.83 15.09
N GLU A 430 0.97 -38.06 15.72
CA GLU A 430 1.07 -38.12 17.19
C GLU A 430 0.71 -36.77 17.82
N VAL A 431 1.26 -35.68 17.26
CA VAL A 431 0.95 -34.33 17.72
C VAL A 431 -0.49 -33.96 17.45
N CYS A 432 -1.04 -34.31 16.29
CA CYS A 432 -2.45 -34.12 15.95
C CYS A 432 -3.38 -34.81 16.97
N SER A 433 -3.05 -36.05 17.35
CA SER A 433 -3.79 -36.81 18.36
C SER A 433 -3.74 -36.15 19.74
N ALA A 434 -2.58 -35.62 20.13
CA ALA A 434 -2.42 -34.88 21.38
C ALA A 434 -3.24 -33.58 21.41
N LEU A 435 -3.26 -32.80 20.31
CA LEU A 435 -4.08 -31.60 20.18
C LEU A 435 -5.59 -31.91 20.20
N ALA A 436 -6.01 -32.97 19.53
CA ALA A 436 -7.41 -33.42 19.51
C ALA A 436 -7.92 -33.87 20.90
N ALA A 437 -7.02 -34.43 21.70
CA ALA A 437 -7.30 -34.83 23.09
C ALA A 437 -7.28 -33.66 24.07
N PHE A 438 -6.71 -32.50 23.70
CA PHE A 438 -6.58 -31.34 24.56
C PHE A 438 -7.95 -30.75 24.93
N ARG A 439 -8.11 -30.42 26.22
CA ARG A 439 -9.28 -29.71 26.73
C ARG A 439 -8.79 -28.46 27.44
N PRO A 440 -9.16 -27.28 26.92
CA PRO A 440 -8.72 -26.01 27.51
C PRO A 440 -9.35 -25.80 28.88
N ASP A 441 -8.59 -25.16 29.78
CA ASP A 441 -9.15 -24.67 31.02
C ASP A 441 -10.24 -23.63 30.74
N PRO A 442 -11.27 -23.55 31.60
CA PRO A 442 -12.31 -22.54 31.45
C PRO A 442 -11.69 -21.13 31.43
N ASP A 443 -12.07 -20.34 30.42
CA ASP A 443 -11.73 -18.94 30.36
C ASP A 443 -12.79 -18.15 31.16
N PRO A 444 -12.40 -17.45 32.24
CA PRO A 444 -13.35 -16.67 33.05
C PRO A 444 -14.06 -15.57 32.25
N GLU A 445 -13.38 -14.98 31.24
CA GLU A 445 -13.93 -13.94 30.39
C GLU A 445 -14.79 -14.51 29.25
N ARG A 446 -14.61 -15.80 28.91
CA ARG A 446 -15.30 -16.49 27.82
C ARG A 446 -15.72 -17.90 28.21
N PRO A 447 -16.64 -18.06 29.17
CA PRO A 447 -17.01 -19.37 29.74
C PRO A 447 -17.68 -20.33 28.75
N TRP A 448 -18.14 -19.82 27.60
CA TRP A 448 -18.71 -20.65 26.52
C TRP A 448 -17.65 -21.34 25.66
N ARG A 449 -16.37 -20.93 25.73
CA ARG A 449 -15.28 -21.44 24.92
C ARG A 449 -14.58 -22.62 25.62
N ARG A 450 -15.24 -23.78 25.61
CA ARG A 450 -14.79 -25.00 26.31
C ARG A 450 -14.19 -26.06 25.39
N GLU A 451 -14.19 -25.84 24.08
CA GLU A 451 -13.71 -26.81 23.09
C GLU A 451 -12.30 -26.45 22.62
N GLY A 452 -11.44 -27.45 22.54
CA GLY A 452 -10.13 -27.35 21.89
C GLY A 452 -10.26 -27.24 20.37
N TRP A 453 -9.18 -27.49 19.66
CA TRP A 453 -9.24 -27.51 18.19
C TRP A 453 -10.08 -28.70 17.70
N PRO A 454 -11.01 -28.48 16.72
CA PRO A 454 -11.81 -29.58 16.15
C PRO A 454 -10.92 -30.63 15.47
N ALA A 455 -11.14 -31.90 15.76
CA ALA A 455 -10.33 -32.97 15.18
C ALA A 455 -10.32 -32.97 13.63
N PRO A 456 -11.44 -32.70 12.91
CA PRO A 456 -11.42 -32.62 11.46
C PRO A 456 -10.51 -31.48 10.93
N ASP A 457 -10.41 -30.36 11.64
CA ASP A 457 -9.55 -29.23 11.25
C ASP A 457 -8.08 -29.57 11.46
N LEU A 458 -7.76 -30.24 12.54
CA LEU A 458 -6.41 -30.76 12.81
C LEU A 458 -5.97 -31.78 11.75
N THR A 459 -6.85 -32.68 11.36
CA THR A 459 -6.56 -33.69 10.33
C THR A 459 -6.29 -33.01 8.98
N ARG A 460 -7.15 -32.09 8.56
CA ARG A 460 -6.95 -31.33 7.31
C ARG A 460 -5.64 -30.52 7.35
N ALA A 461 -5.33 -29.91 8.48
CA ALA A 461 -4.09 -29.14 8.65
C ALA A 461 -2.85 -30.07 8.58
N ALA A 462 -2.89 -31.24 9.19
CA ALA A 462 -1.80 -32.21 9.12
C ALA A 462 -1.60 -32.77 7.70
N GLU A 463 -2.69 -33.05 6.97
CA GLU A 463 -2.65 -33.46 5.56
C GLU A 463 -2.03 -32.36 4.67
N TRP A 464 -2.47 -31.11 4.87
CA TRP A 464 -1.92 -29.97 4.15
C TRP A 464 -0.43 -29.75 4.43
N LEU A 465 -0.01 -29.88 5.68
CA LEU A 465 1.41 -29.74 6.08
C LEU A 465 2.29 -30.86 5.51
N ARG A 466 1.75 -32.02 5.18
CA ARG A 466 2.49 -33.13 4.55
C ARG A 466 2.61 -33.02 3.03
N GLY A 467 1.75 -32.22 2.42
CA GLY A 467 1.82 -31.97 0.97
C GLY A 467 2.95 -31.01 0.61
N ASP A 468 3.47 -31.14 -0.59
CA ASP A 468 4.49 -30.24 -1.17
C ASP A 468 3.86 -29.06 -1.95
#